data_2e75173f880a3acb98d81a645be56ca6
#
_entry.id   2e75173f880a3acb98d81a645be56ca6
#
_cell.length_a   1.000
_cell.length_b   1.000
_cell.length_c   1.000
_cell.angle_alpha   90.00
_cell.angle_beta   90.00
_cell.angle_gamma   90.00
#
_symmetry.space_group_name_H-M   'P 1'
#
loop_
_entity.id
_entity.type
_entity.pdbx_description
1 polymer ?
#
loop_
_entity_poly.entity_id
_entity_poly.type
_entity_poly.pdbx_seq_one_letter_code
_entity_poly.pdbx_strand_id
1 'polypeptide(L)'
;MEVEFADGETDIVRLLGVNTPETTLGDVSPDEYEGFPESQAARDHLFNWGQRASSYAVDQLNGQQVRVVTDPESDRRGSFDRLLAYIFVDGANFNRGLLENGYARVYDSSFSLRGEFDGVESQARSNDIGLWDYEAESTPTPTMTPDSSDGGSGGLETPTPSGGASDPYDCGDFESGEVAQQWFENHNPEEDPAGLDRDGDGEACESL
;
A
#
# COMPACT_ATOMS: atom_id res chain seq x y z
N MET A 1 -11.62 10.62 7.84
CA MET A 1 -13.03 10.19 7.73
C MET A 1 -13.94 11.21 8.38
N GLU A 2 -15.19 11.36 7.91
CA GLU A 2 -16.20 12.16 8.55
C GLU A 2 -17.04 11.31 9.50
N VAL A 3 -17.38 11.83 10.66
CA VAL A 3 -18.22 11.17 11.66
C VAL A 3 -19.34 12.10 12.06
N GLU A 4 -20.58 11.60 12.05
CA GLU A 4 -21.75 12.32 12.61
C GLU A 4 -21.99 11.83 14.03
N PHE A 5 -22.06 12.77 14.96
CA PHE A 5 -22.34 12.48 16.37
C PHE A 5 -23.85 12.40 16.64
N ALA A 6 -24.23 11.85 17.80
CA ALA A 6 -25.63 11.63 18.18
C ALA A 6 -26.48 12.92 18.28
N ASP A 7 -25.86 14.06 18.40
CA ASP A 7 -26.50 15.39 18.40
C ASP A 7 -26.65 16.00 17.00
N GLY A 8 -26.18 15.30 15.96
CA GLY A 8 -26.21 15.73 14.56
C GLY A 8 -25.04 16.62 14.14
N GLU A 9 -24.08 16.89 15.05
CA GLU A 9 -22.83 17.56 14.65
C GLU A 9 -21.92 16.59 13.88
N THR A 10 -21.13 17.12 12.96
CA THR A 10 -20.13 16.34 12.22
C THR A 10 -18.71 16.82 12.51
N ASP A 11 -17.73 15.92 12.48
CA ASP A 11 -16.31 16.27 12.61
C ASP A 11 -15.45 15.35 11.74
N ILE A 12 -14.29 15.86 11.33
CA ILE A 12 -13.30 15.08 10.58
C ILE A 12 -12.35 14.41 11.57
N VAL A 13 -12.37 13.09 11.59
CA VAL A 13 -11.49 12.27 12.43
C VAL A 13 -10.26 11.82 11.65
N ARG A 14 -9.07 11.95 12.25
CA ARG A 14 -7.84 11.25 11.89
C ARG A 14 -7.60 10.14 12.91
N LEU A 15 -7.36 8.94 12.44
CA LEU A 15 -7.04 7.79 13.30
C LEU A 15 -5.72 8.07 14.05
N LEU A 16 -5.79 8.01 15.38
CA LEU A 16 -4.65 8.28 16.26
C LEU A 16 -3.69 7.09 16.26
N GLY A 17 -2.41 7.37 16.18
CA GLY A 17 -1.32 6.41 16.35
C GLY A 17 -1.05 5.51 15.14
N VAL A 18 -1.75 5.69 14.02
CA VAL A 18 -1.55 4.88 12.80
C VAL A 18 -1.38 5.72 11.56
N ASN A 19 -0.63 5.20 10.59
CA ASN A 19 -0.47 5.77 9.25
C ASN A 19 -0.51 4.65 8.22
N THR A 20 -1.50 4.72 7.32
CA THR A 20 -1.59 3.85 6.13
C THR A 20 -0.74 4.44 5.01
N PRO A 21 -0.31 3.65 4.03
CA PRO A 21 0.25 4.20 2.81
C PRO A 21 -0.74 5.15 2.12
N GLU A 22 -0.19 6.08 1.35
CA GLU A 22 -1.00 7.06 0.61
C GLU A 22 -1.73 6.38 -0.56
N THR A 23 -2.89 6.95 -0.92
CA THR A 23 -3.74 6.47 -2.03
C THR A 23 -3.49 7.22 -3.34
N THR A 24 -2.49 8.10 -3.36
CA THR A 24 -1.97 8.78 -4.54
C THR A 24 -0.52 8.36 -4.71
N LEU A 25 -0.18 7.73 -5.84
CA LEU A 25 1.16 7.15 -6.06
C LEU A 25 2.28 8.19 -5.89
N GLY A 26 2.06 9.43 -6.34
CA GLY A 26 3.04 10.52 -6.21
C GLY A 26 3.34 10.95 -4.77
N ASP A 27 2.47 10.59 -3.82
CA ASP A 27 2.60 10.94 -2.41
C ASP A 27 3.20 9.79 -1.58
N VAL A 28 3.36 8.60 -2.18
CA VAL A 28 3.91 7.42 -1.51
C VAL A 28 5.42 7.60 -1.25
N SER A 29 5.82 7.46 0.00
CA SER A 29 7.21 7.60 0.46
C SER A 29 7.67 6.32 1.15
N PRO A 30 8.44 5.44 0.47
CA PRO A 30 8.91 4.18 1.05
C PRO A 30 9.80 4.36 2.28
N ASP A 31 10.53 5.48 2.39
CA ASP A 31 11.36 5.83 3.54
C ASP A 31 10.60 5.99 4.86
N GLU A 32 9.28 6.19 4.79
CA GLU A 32 8.43 6.15 5.96
C GLU A 32 8.21 4.75 6.54
N TYR A 33 8.55 3.70 5.78
CA TYR A 33 8.33 2.30 6.14
C TYR A 33 9.67 1.59 6.33
N GLU A 34 9.98 1.21 7.57
CA GLU A 34 11.26 0.58 7.90
C GLU A 34 11.43 -0.75 7.16
N GLY A 35 12.54 -0.87 6.43
CA GLY A 35 12.87 -2.05 5.63
C GLY A 35 12.52 -1.93 4.15
N PHE A 36 11.83 -0.87 3.74
CA PHE A 36 11.51 -0.63 2.33
C PHE A 36 12.64 0.14 1.63
N PRO A 37 13.09 -0.28 0.44
CA PRO A 37 14.02 0.48 -0.37
C PRO A 37 13.32 1.66 -1.07
N GLU A 38 14.09 2.68 -1.42
CA GLU A 38 13.65 3.78 -2.29
C GLU A 38 13.58 3.33 -3.76
N SER A 39 12.66 2.43 -4.08
CA SER A 39 12.47 1.86 -5.42
C SER A 39 11.06 2.08 -5.92
N GLN A 40 10.87 1.97 -7.25
CA GLN A 40 9.54 2.04 -7.83
C GLN A 40 8.68 0.87 -7.34
N ALA A 41 9.20 -0.35 -7.35
CA ALA A 41 8.50 -1.54 -6.85
C ALA A 41 7.99 -1.39 -5.40
N ALA A 42 8.79 -0.75 -4.52
CA ALA A 42 8.34 -0.47 -3.15
C ALA A 42 7.21 0.58 -3.11
N ARG A 43 7.26 1.58 -3.99
CA ARG A 43 6.18 2.59 -4.10
C ARG A 43 4.88 1.96 -4.57
N ASP A 44 4.94 1.11 -5.59
CA ASP A 44 3.78 0.44 -6.15
C ASP A 44 3.14 -0.51 -5.15
N HIS A 45 3.97 -1.29 -4.45
CA HIS A 45 3.52 -2.15 -3.37
C HIS A 45 2.79 -1.35 -2.27
N LEU A 46 3.40 -0.26 -1.80
CA LEU A 46 2.77 0.59 -0.77
C LEU A 46 1.52 1.29 -1.28
N PHE A 47 1.52 1.76 -2.55
CA PHE A 47 0.33 2.34 -3.17
C PHE A 47 -0.84 1.36 -3.17
N ASN A 48 -0.62 0.12 -3.62
CA ASN A 48 -1.65 -0.91 -3.63
C ASN A 48 -2.17 -1.21 -2.20
N TRP A 49 -1.28 -1.22 -1.21
CA TRP A 49 -1.70 -1.37 0.18
C TRP A 49 -2.44 -0.16 0.72
N GLY A 50 -2.15 1.04 0.25
CA GLY A 50 -2.93 2.25 0.55
C GLY A 50 -4.37 2.13 0.05
N GLN A 51 -4.55 1.67 -1.19
CA GLN A 51 -5.88 1.41 -1.77
C GLN A 51 -6.65 0.35 -0.96
N ARG A 52 -6.00 -0.78 -0.67
CA ARG A 52 -6.60 -1.85 0.15
C ARG A 52 -6.98 -1.37 1.56
N ALA A 53 -6.14 -0.56 2.18
CA ALA A 53 -6.43 0.04 3.50
C ALA A 53 -7.65 0.97 3.45
N SER A 54 -7.77 1.76 2.37
CA SER A 54 -8.91 2.64 2.14
C SER A 54 -10.21 1.83 1.99
N SER A 55 -10.21 0.81 1.13
CA SER A 55 -11.36 -0.06 0.93
C SER A 55 -11.75 -0.79 2.20
N TYR A 56 -10.78 -1.36 2.91
CA TYR A 56 -11.02 -1.99 4.21
C TYR A 56 -11.68 -1.03 5.20
N ALA A 57 -11.22 0.23 5.25
CA ALA A 57 -11.83 1.24 6.12
C ALA A 57 -13.28 1.56 5.72
N VAL A 58 -13.56 1.66 4.41
CA VAL A 58 -14.93 1.86 3.92
C VAL A 58 -15.82 0.68 4.29
N ASP A 59 -15.39 -0.54 4.05
CA ASP A 59 -16.14 -1.76 4.34
C ASP A 59 -16.45 -1.91 5.83
N GLN A 60 -15.51 -1.57 6.70
CA GLN A 60 -15.65 -1.73 8.14
C GLN A 60 -16.42 -0.59 8.81
N LEU A 61 -16.41 0.62 8.25
CA LEU A 61 -16.88 1.81 8.94
C LEU A 61 -18.09 2.49 8.28
N ASN A 62 -18.29 2.30 6.97
CA ASN A 62 -19.32 3.03 6.26
C ASN A 62 -20.73 2.64 6.77
N GLY A 63 -21.46 3.66 7.27
CA GLY A 63 -22.81 3.46 7.82
C GLY A 63 -22.86 2.73 9.16
N GLN A 64 -21.71 2.46 9.79
CA GLN A 64 -21.64 1.78 11.08
C GLN A 64 -21.76 2.76 12.25
N GLN A 65 -22.33 2.26 13.36
CA GLN A 65 -22.25 2.96 14.62
C GLN A 65 -20.89 2.72 15.28
N VAL A 66 -20.15 3.78 15.48
CA VAL A 66 -18.80 3.74 16.05
C VAL A 66 -18.71 4.51 17.35
N ARG A 67 -17.79 4.11 18.22
CA ARG A 67 -17.43 4.88 19.41
C ARG A 67 -16.11 5.61 19.15
N VAL A 68 -16.13 6.92 19.20
CA VAL A 68 -14.96 7.79 19.05
C VAL A 68 -14.37 8.08 20.42
N VAL A 69 -13.07 7.81 20.61
CA VAL A 69 -12.38 7.99 21.89
C VAL A 69 -11.09 8.80 21.68
N THR A 70 -11.02 9.96 22.32
CA THR A 70 -9.78 10.76 22.35
C THR A 70 -8.84 10.26 23.44
N ASP A 71 -7.54 10.51 23.27
CA ASP A 71 -6.49 10.08 24.18
C ASP A 71 -5.99 11.24 25.03
N PRO A 72 -5.83 11.06 26.36
CA PRO A 72 -5.37 12.14 27.25
C PRO A 72 -3.88 12.48 27.09
N GLU A 73 -3.06 11.58 26.50
CA GLU A 73 -1.63 11.79 26.26
C GLU A 73 -1.34 12.37 24.86
N SER A 74 -2.39 12.48 24.04
CA SER A 74 -2.29 13.05 22.70
C SER A 74 -2.94 14.43 22.63
N ASP A 75 -2.50 15.25 21.67
CA ASP A 75 -3.24 16.43 21.27
C ASP A 75 -4.65 16.03 20.83
N ARG A 76 -5.63 16.86 21.20
CA ARG A 76 -7.02 16.60 20.82
C ARG A 76 -7.23 16.73 19.32
N ARG A 77 -6.48 17.63 18.67
CA ARG A 77 -6.56 17.87 17.24
C ARG A 77 -5.17 17.87 16.61
N GLY A 78 -5.07 17.29 15.45
CA GLY A 78 -3.86 17.31 14.63
C GLY A 78 -3.85 18.41 13.58
N SER A 79 -2.96 18.29 12.63
CA SER A 79 -2.91 19.18 11.46
C SER A 79 -4.26 19.22 10.75
N PHE A 80 -4.59 20.39 10.18
CA PHE A 80 -5.89 20.64 9.52
C PHE A 80 -7.10 20.51 10.45
N ASP A 81 -6.91 20.73 11.74
CA ASP A 81 -7.96 20.74 12.77
C ASP A 81 -8.76 19.42 12.89
N ARG A 82 -8.20 18.30 12.44
CA ARG A 82 -8.85 16.98 12.54
C ARG A 82 -8.80 16.44 13.95
N LEU A 83 -9.92 15.90 14.45
CA LEU A 83 -10.01 15.24 15.74
C LEU A 83 -9.13 13.97 15.75
N LEU A 84 -8.18 13.87 16.68
CA LEU A 84 -7.33 12.68 16.86
C LEU A 84 -8.04 11.70 17.78
N ALA A 85 -8.37 10.51 17.28
CA ALA A 85 -9.15 9.55 18.06
C ALA A 85 -8.89 8.11 17.67
N TYR A 86 -9.20 7.22 18.60
CA TYR A 86 -9.45 5.80 18.33
C TYR A 86 -10.90 5.60 17.92
N ILE A 87 -11.12 4.75 16.95
CA ILE A 87 -12.45 4.32 16.52
C ILE A 87 -12.69 2.89 17.00
N PHE A 88 -13.83 2.66 17.64
CA PHE A 88 -14.24 1.33 18.03
C PHE A 88 -15.53 0.94 17.29
N VAL A 89 -15.48 -0.22 16.64
CA VAL A 89 -16.61 -0.87 15.97
C VAL A 89 -16.85 -2.20 16.68
N ASP A 90 -18.09 -2.47 17.09
CA ASP A 90 -18.48 -3.69 17.81
C ASP A 90 -17.58 -4.03 19.02
N GLY A 91 -17.01 -2.97 19.64
CA GLY A 91 -16.12 -3.08 20.77
C GLY A 91 -14.66 -3.31 20.43
N ALA A 92 -14.30 -3.58 19.18
CA ALA A 92 -12.92 -3.72 18.72
C ALA A 92 -12.32 -2.35 18.34
N ASN A 93 -11.03 -2.14 18.66
CA ASN A 93 -10.29 -0.95 18.27
C ASN A 93 -9.85 -1.07 16.80
N PHE A 94 -10.49 -0.29 15.92
CA PHE A 94 -10.22 -0.30 14.49
C PHE A 94 -8.79 0.15 14.16
N ASN A 95 -8.24 1.17 14.88
CA ASN A 95 -6.87 1.63 14.68
C ASN A 95 -5.87 0.49 14.90
N ARG A 96 -6.06 -0.28 15.99
CA ARG A 96 -5.26 -1.47 16.27
C ARG A 96 -5.43 -2.55 15.19
N GLY A 97 -6.66 -2.74 14.73
CA GLY A 97 -6.97 -3.70 13.67
C GLY A 97 -6.23 -3.42 12.35
N LEU A 98 -6.01 -2.14 12.00
CA LEU A 98 -5.20 -1.78 10.84
C LEU A 98 -3.74 -2.24 10.98
N LEU A 99 -3.14 -2.13 12.16
CA LEU A 99 -1.77 -2.62 12.42
C LEU A 99 -1.71 -4.14 12.41
N GLU A 100 -2.71 -4.79 13.03
CA GLU A 100 -2.77 -6.25 13.16
C GLU A 100 -2.89 -6.96 11.81
N ASN A 101 -3.60 -6.34 10.87
CA ASN A 101 -3.79 -6.84 9.52
C ASN A 101 -2.77 -6.26 8.51
N GLY A 102 -1.77 -5.51 8.98
CA GLY A 102 -0.71 -4.97 8.13
C GLY A 102 -1.18 -3.92 7.13
N TYR A 103 -2.24 -3.16 7.41
CA TYR A 103 -2.68 -2.03 6.60
C TYR A 103 -1.98 -0.72 6.95
N ALA A 104 -1.34 -0.64 8.10
CA ALA A 104 -0.75 0.58 8.62
C ALA A 104 0.55 0.31 9.37
N ARG A 105 1.37 1.34 9.48
CA ARG A 105 2.47 1.44 10.45
C ARG A 105 2.05 2.30 11.64
N VAL A 106 2.78 2.19 12.75
CA VAL A 106 2.61 3.10 13.87
C VAL A 106 3.11 4.50 13.48
N TYR A 107 2.29 5.51 13.75
CA TYR A 107 2.66 6.90 13.54
C TYR A 107 3.44 7.44 14.74
N ASP A 108 4.57 8.11 14.47
CA ASP A 108 5.44 8.64 15.53
C ASP A 108 4.81 9.86 16.21
N SER A 109 4.05 9.60 17.26
CA SER A 109 3.40 10.58 18.11
C SER A 109 3.23 10.05 19.53
N SER A 110 2.85 10.93 20.48
CA SER A 110 2.56 10.53 21.87
C SER A 110 1.09 10.15 22.01
N PHE A 111 0.84 8.94 22.54
CA PHE A 111 -0.50 8.46 22.89
C PHE A 111 -0.40 7.25 23.84
N SER A 112 -1.43 7.03 24.65
CA SER A 112 -1.42 6.04 25.74
C SER A 112 -1.20 4.60 25.27
N LEU A 113 -1.69 4.23 24.07
CA LEU A 113 -1.60 2.88 23.52
C LEU A 113 -0.32 2.64 22.70
N ARG A 114 0.66 3.56 22.72
CA ARG A 114 1.87 3.47 21.90
C ARG A 114 2.58 2.11 22.02
N GLY A 115 2.86 1.67 23.24
CA GLY A 115 3.57 0.41 23.47
C GLY A 115 2.78 -0.83 23.02
N GLU A 116 1.44 -0.79 23.09
CA GLU A 116 0.60 -1.85 22.54
C GLU A 116 0.67 -1.87 21.01
N PHE A 117 0.56 -0.70 20.36
CA PHE A 117 0.60 -0.57 18.91
C PHE A 117 1.96 -0.98 18.34
N ASP A 118 3.06 -0.56 18.96
CA ASP A 118 4.43 -0.99 18.59
C ASP A 118 4.57 -2.52 18.64
N GLY A 119 3.98 -3.16 19.65
CA GLY A 119 3.97 -4.62 19.77
C GLY A 119 3.17 -5.32 18.67
N VAL A 120 2.01 -4.76 18.30
CA VAL A 120 1.14 -5.29 17.23
C VAL A 120 1.81 -5.15 15.87
N GLU A 121 2.36 -3.97 15.56
CA GLU A 121 3.12 -3.74 14.32
C GLU A 121 4.32 -4.69 14.22
N SER A 122 5.11 -4.83 15.29
CA SER A 122 6.26 -5.74 15.32
C SER A 122 5.85 -7.18 15.01
N GLN A 123 4.67 -7.59 15.47
CA GLN A 123 4.12 -8.91 15.21
C GLN A 123 3.69 -9.06 13.74
N ALA A 124 3.01 -8.06 13.16
CA ALA A 124 2.62 -8.05 11.75
C ALA A 124 3.87 -8.12 10.85
N ARG A 125 4.89 -7.32 11.14
CA ARG A 125 6.18 -7.32 10.42
C ARG A 125 6.91 -8.66 10.50
N SER A 126 6.96 -9.27 11.69
CA SER A 126 7.66 -10.55 11.89
C SER A 126 7.00 -11.73 11.21
N ASN A 127 5.74 -11.60 10.82
CA ASN A 127 4.96 -12.62 10.15
C ASN A 127 4.60 -12.24 8.70
N ASP A 128 5.24 -11.22 8.14
CA ASP A 128 5.06 -10.72 6.78
C ASP A 128 3.56 -10.50 6.45
N ILE A 129 2.83 -9.86 7.39
CA ILE A 129 1.38 -9.63 7.24
C ILE A 129 1.13 -8.30 6.52
N GLY A 130 0.32 -8.36 5.49
CA GLY A 130 -0.15 -7.18 4.80
C GLY A 130 0.96 -6.45 4.06
N LEU A 131 1.06 -5.13 4.21
CA LEU A 131 2.09 -4.33 3.56
C LEU A 131 3.53 -4.81 3.86
N TRP A 132 3.72 -5.58 4.94
CA TRP A 132 5.02 -6.11 5.35
C TRP A 132 5.46 -7.35 4.57
N ASP A 133 4.59 -7.94 3.74
CA ASP A 133 4.91 -9.01 2.76
C ASP A 133 5.56 -8.41 1.49
N TYR A 134 6.60 -7.62 1.71
CA TYR A 134 7.38 -7.03 0.64
C TYR A 134 8.70 -7.76 0.47
N GLU A 135 8.85 -8.53 -0.60
CA GLU A 135 10.12 -9.11 -1.01
C GLU A 135 10.83 -8.14 -1.97
N ALA A 136 11.89 -7.47 -1.48
CA ALA A 136 12.75 -6.69 -2.36
C ALA A 136 13.32 -7.62 -3.44
N GLU A 137 13.09 -7.32 -4.72
CA GLU A 137 13.72 -8.06 -5.82
C GLU A 137 15.22 -8.16 -5.57
N SER A 138 15.68 -9.36 -5.28
CA SER A 138 17.11 -9.65 -5.21
C SER A 138 17.66 -9.43 -6.62
N THR A 139 18.36 -8.33 -6.82
CA THR A 139 19.16 -8.12 -8.03
C THR A 139 19.99 -9.42 -8.22
N PRO A 140 19.84 -10.16 -9.31
CA PRO A 140 20.64 -11.38 -9.50
C PRO A 140 22.11 -10.97 -9.46
N THR A 141 22.80 -11.40 -8.40
CA THR A 141 24.26 -11.24 -8.32
C THR A 141 24.81 -11.90 -9.59
N PRO A 142 25.56 -11.17 -10.45
CA PRO A 142 26.14 -11.80 -11.63
C PRO A 142 27.04 -12.93 -11.12
N THR A 143 26.59 -14.16 -11.27
CA THR A 143 27.43 -15.35 -11.06
C THR A 143 28.51 -15.27 -12.10
N MET A 144 29.70 -14.86 -11.70
CA MET A 144 30.88 -15.03 -12.51
C MET A 144 31.11 -16.52 -12.70
N THR A 145 30.64 -17.06 -13.80
CA THR A 145 31.03 -18.39 -14.27
C THR A 145 32.51 -18.33 -14.65
N PRO A 146 33.37 -19.16 -14.09
CA PRO A 146 34.75 -19.23 -14.57
C PRO A 146 34.75 -19.71 -16.03
N ASP A 147 35.38 -18.90 -16.85
CA ASP A 147 35.71 -19.17 -18.24
C ASP A 147 36.32 -20.58 -18.41
N SER A 148 35.63 -21.45 -19.12
CA SER A 148 36.22 -22.65 -19.71
C SER A 148 36.03 -22.55 -21.21
N SER A 149 37.07 -22.09 -21.87
CA SER A 149 37.25 -22.14 -23.32
C SER A 149 37.03 -23.54 -23.83
N ASP A 150 36.08 -23.74 -24.73
CA ASP A 150 36.33 -24.64 -25.87
C ASP A 150 35.41 -24.27 -27.06
N GLY A 151 36.01 -24.25 -28.23
CA GLY A 151 35.43 -23.72 -29.45
C GLY A 151 34.47 -24.68 -30.16
N GLY A 152 33.53 -24.09 -30.88
CA GLY A 152 32.63 -24.81 -31.79
C GLY A 152 31.76 -23.85 -32.59
N SER A 153 32.17 -23.65 -33.84
CA SER A 153 31.49 -22.89 -34.90
C SER A 153 30.10 -23.47 -35.23
N GLY A 154 29.10 -22.64 -35.43
CA GLY A 154 27.92 -23.02 -36.19
C GLY A 154 26.63 -22.25 -35.88
N GLY A 155 26.17 -21.44 -36.82
CA GLY A 155 24.76 -21.17 -37.08
C GLY A 155 24.18 -19.91 -36.44
N LEU A 156 24.01 -18.88 -37.27
CA LEU A 156 23.06 -17.78 -37.01
C LEU A 156 21.64 -18.35 -36.93
N GLU A 157 21.07 -18.36 -35.75
CA GLU A 157 19.63 -18.25 -35.59
C GLU A 157 19.37 -17.20 -34.53
N THR A 158 18.69 -16.13 -34.96
CA THR A 158 18.18 -15.08 -34.11
C THR A 158 17.11 -15.70 -33.23
N PRO A 159 17.28 -15.82 -31.89
CA PRO A 159 16.14 -16.13 -31.05
C PRO A 159 15.30 -14.86 -30.92
N THR A 160 14.10 -14.92 -31.45
CA THR A 160 13.00 -14.06 -31.06
C THR A 160 12.88 -14.13 -29.52
N PRO A 161 12.90 -13.03 -28.77
CA PRO A 161 12.63 -13.08 -27.36
C PRO A 161 11.13 -13.35 -27.17
N SER A 162 10.79 -14.62 -27.02
CA SER A 162 9.52 -15.05 -26.48
C SER A 162 9.77 -15.35 -25.01
N GLY A 163 9.70 -14.33 -24.22
CA GLY A 163 9.78 -14.38 -22.78
C GLY A 163 9.09 -13.15 -22.26
N GLY A 164 7.77 -13.26 -22.04
CA GLY A 164 7.07 -12.26 -21.30
C GLY A 164 7.78 -12.10 -19.95
N ALA A 165 8.26 -10.94 -19.64
CA ALA A 165 8.42 -10.51 -18.28
C ALA A 165 7.08 -10.83 -17.61
N SER A 166 7.10 -11.54 -16.50
CA SER A 166 5.89 -11.72 -15.69
C SER A 166 5.49 -10.34 -15.25
N ASP A 167 4.48 -9.81 -15.90
CA ASP A 167 3.83 -8.59 -15.50
C ASP A 167 3.21 -8.85 -14.12
N PRO A 168 3.58 -8.11 -13.07
CA PRO A 168 3.06 -8.33 -11.73
C PRO A 168 1.63 -7.83 -11.56
N TYR A 169 1.09 -7.08 -12.53
CA TYR A 169 -0.23 -6.45 -12.41
C TYR A 169 -1.10 -6.74 -13.63
N ASP A 170 -2.35 -7.10 -13.39
CA ASP A 170 -3.40 -7.16 -14.40
C ASP A 170 -4.62 -6.35 -13.96
N CYS A 171 -5.60 -6.15 -14.83
CA CYS A 171 -6.79 -5.37 -14.52
C CYS A 171 -7.54 -5.89 -13.28
N GLY A 172 -7.41 -7.15 -12.93
CA GLY A 172 -8.03 -7.75 -11.75
C GLY A 172 -7.38 -7.34 -10.42
N ASP A 173 -6.19 -6.77 -10.46
CA ASP A 173 -5.47 -6.32 -9.26
C ASP A 173 -5.89 -4.91 -8.82
N PHE A 174 -6.65 -4.19 -9.64
CA PHE A 174 -7.13 -2.83 -9.35
C PHE A 174 -8.62 -2.85 -9.00
N GLU A 175 -9.00 -2.04 -8.01
CA GLU A 175 -10.38 -1.96 -7.53
C GLU A 175 -11.31 -1.16 -8.45
N SER A 176 -10.76 -0.35 -9.34
CA SER A 176 -11.50 0.44 -10.33
C SER A 176 -10.62 0.82 -11.50
N GLY A 177 -11.24 1.11 -12.65
CA GLY A 177 -10.56 1.64 -13.83
C GLY A 177 -9.82 2.95 -13.56
N GLU A 178 -10.31 3.81 -12.64
CA GLU A 178 -9.61 5.05 -12.27
C GLU A 178 -8.26 4.78 -11.58
N VAL A 179 -8.19 3.75 -10.74
CA VAL A 179 -6.95 3.35 -10.05
C VAL A 179 -5.98 2.71 -11.04
N ALA A 180 -6.48 1.86 -11.94
CA ALA A 180 -5.69 1.28 -13.02
C ALA A 180 -5.13 2.36 -13.95
N GLN A 181 -5.94 3.35 -14.33
CA GLN A 181 -5.53 4.47 -15.16
C GLN A 181 -4.44 5.32 -14.50
N GLN A 182 -4.59 5.64 -13.22
CA GLN A 182 -3.58 6.40 -12.48
C GLN A 182 -2.24 5.65 -12.40
N TRP A 183 -2.29 4.33 -12.20
CA TRP A 183 -1.10 3.49 -12.23
C TRP A 183 -0.44 3.50 -13.61
N PHE A 184 -1.21 3.28 -14.68
CA PHE A 184 -0.79 3.29 -16.07
C PHE A 184 -0.10 4.60 -16.48
N GLU A 185 -0.71 5.74 -16.18
CA GLU A 185 -0.14 7.07 -16.49
C GLU A 185 1.20 7.34 -15.79
N ASN A 186 1.43 6.74 -14.62
CA ASN A 186 2.66 6.92 -13.87
C ASN A 186 3.78 5.91 -14.21
N HIS A 187 3.46 4.85 -14.97
CA HIS A 187 4.37 3.75 -15.29
C HIS A 187 4.72 3.64 -16.78
N ASN A 188 4.95 4.78 -17.42
CA ASN A 188 5.34 4.84 -18.83
C ASN A 188 4.28 4.30 -19.81
N PRO A 189 3.17 5.03 -20.00
CA PRO A 189 2.03 4.57 -20.80
C PRO A 189 2.38 4.22 -22.27
N GLU A 190 3.50 4.77 -22.80
CA GLU A 190 3.94 4.45 -24.16
C GLU A 190 4.49 3.01 -24.32
N GLU A 191 4.91 2.40 -23.23
CA GLU A 191 5.46 1.02 -23.22
C GLU A 191 4.46 -0.01 -22.68
N ASP A 192 3.41 0.47 -21.98
CA ASP A 192 2.38 -0.36 -21.31
C ASP A 192 2.98 -1.62 -20.64
N PRO A 193 3.83 -1.43 -19.62
CA PRO A 193 4.59 -2.55 -19.05
C PRO A 193 3.71 -3.61 -18.39
N ALA A 194 2.48 -3.26 -18.02
CA ALA A 194 1.51 -4.13 -17.38
C ALA A 194 0.41 -4.66 -18.34
N GLY A 195 0.39 -4.22 -19.59
CA GLY A 195 -0.62 -4.64 -20.57
C GLY A 195 -2.04 -4.22 -20.20
N LEU A 196 -2.18 -3.12 -19.47
CA LEU A 196 -3.46 -2.60 -18.96
C LEU A 196 -4.28 -1.90 -20.04
N ASP A 197 -3.60 -1.33 -21.04
CA ASP A 197 -4.20 -0.69 -22.24
C ASP A 197 -4.02 -1.62 -23.44
N ARG A 198 -4.87 -2.63 -23.52
CA ARG A 198 -4.72 -3.72 -24.50
C ARG A 198 -4.98 -3.27 -25.95
N ASP A 199 -5.80 -2.26 -26.18
CA ASP A 199 -6.17 -1.76 -27.49
C ASP A 199 -5.40 -0.50 -27.91
N GLY A 200 -4.60 0.06 -26.99
CA GLY A 200 -3.67 1.16 -27.26
C GLY A 200 -4.34 2.51 -27.43
N ASP A 201 -5.49 2.72 -26.79
CA ASP A 201 -6.23 3.97 -26.88
C ASP A 201 -5.89 4.97 -25.75
N GLY A 202 -5.09 4.56 -24.78
CA GLY A 202 -4.63 5.35 -23.63
C GLY A 202 -5.49 5.23 -22.38
N GLU A 203 -6.53 4.37 -22.41
CA GLU A 203 -7.38 4.08 -21.27
C GLU A 203 -7.09 2.69 -20.71
N ALA A 204 -6.63 2.63 -19.45
CA ALA A 204 -6.30 1.38 -18.80
C ALA A 204 -7.54 0.70 -18.22
N CYS A 205 -7.67 -0.61 -18.46
CA CYS A 205 -8.69 -1.45 -17.80
C CYS A 205 -10.14 -0.97 -17.94
N GLU A 206 -10.57 -0.61 -19.15
CA GLU A 206 -11.93 -0.11 -19.45
C GLU A 206 -13.10 -1.02 -18.96
N SER A 207 -12.80 -2.26 -18.59
CA SER A 207 -13.82 -3.24 -18.17
C SER A 207 -14.00 -3.35 -16.63
N LEU A 208 -13.33 -2.50 -15.84
CA LEU A 208 -13.43 -2.49 -14.37
C LEU A 208 -14.58 -1.59 -13.88
#